data_16670bae5511433a8edf5cc56ed1583e
#
_entry.id   16670bae5511433a8edf5cc56ed1583e
#
_cell.length_a   1.000
_cell.length_b   1.000
_cell.length_c   1.000
_cell.angle_alpha   90.00
_cell.angle_beta   90.00
_cell.angle_gamma   90.00
#
_symmetry.space_group_name_H-M   'P 1'
#
loop_
_entity.id
_entity.type
_entity.pdbx_description
1 polymer ?
#
loop_
_entity_poly.entity_id
_entity_poly.type
_entity_poly.pdbx_seq_one_letter_code
_entity_poly.pdbx_strand_id
1 'polypeptide(L)'
;MARPQPTVLLSDFDGEGRGLEVCAADAVYAVCYQGYPISVRKHQNIEIGYPGPKYQKTSFANPGHAFNLAEKLNHRFKTQDFTVVMMTTGRTVKE
;
A
#
# COMPACT_ATOMS: atom_id res chain seq x y z
N MET A 1 -14.85 10.71 -14.55
CA MET A 1 -14.51 11.79 -13.61
C MET A 1 -13.01 12.01 -13.61
N ALA A 2 -12.58 13.21 -13.89
CA ALA A 2 -11.14 13.50 -13.93
C ALA A 2 -10.56 13.50 -12.52
N ARG A 3 -9.36 12.96 -12.38
CA ARG A 3 -8.64 13.03 -11.12
C ARG A 3 -8.19 14.47 -10.88
N PRO A 4 -8.25 14.95 -9.63
CA PRO A 4 -7.66 16.26 -9.34
C PRO A 4 -6.16 16.23 -9.62
N GLN A 5 -5.64 17.38 -10.01
CA GLN A 5 -4.20 17.50 -10.25
C GLN A 5 -3.44 17.27 -8.95
N PRO A 6 -2.34 16.53 -8.98
CA PRO A 6 -1.55 16.33 -7.78
C PRO A 6 -0.84 17.62 -7.38
N THR A 7 -0.66 17.82 -6.06
CA THR A 7 0.16 18.90 -5.56
C THR A 7 1.60 18.43 -5.52
N VAL A 8 2.43 18.98 -6.38
CA VAL A 8 3.84 18.60 -6.48
C VAL A 8 4.63 19.33 -5.40
N LEU A 9 5.36 18.56 -4.59
CA LEU A 9 6.19 19.09 -3.53
C LEU A 9 7.63 19.30 -3.98
N LEU A 10 8.17 18.33 -4.70
CA LEU A 10 9.52 18.38 -5.25
C LEU A 10 9.51 17.77 -6.64
N SER A 11 10.38 18.25 -7.51
CA SER A 11 10.54 17.64 -8.82
C SER A 11 12.00 17.73 -9.25
N ASP A 12 12.44 16.72 -9.99
CA ASP A 12 13.80 16.65 -10.51
C ASP A 12 13.71 15.99 -11.90
N PHE A 13 14.04 16.77 -12.92
CA PHE A 13 14.00 16.29 -14.30
C PHE A 13 15.37 16.42 -14.92
N ASP A 14 15.81 15.41 -15.67
CA ASP A 14 17.05 15.47 -16.43
C ASP A 14 16.82 16.17 -17.77
N GLY A 15 17.89 16.38 -18.53
CA GLY A 15 17.80 17.06 -19.81
C GLY A 15 17.12 16.26 -20.91
N GLU A 16 16.79 14.99 -20.65
CA GLU A 16 16.15 14.10 -21.63
C GLU A 16 14.65 13.90 -21.35
N GLY A 17 14.09 14.66 -20.43
CA GLY A 17 12.66 14.58 -20.11
C GLY A 17 12.27 13.52 -19.11
N ARG A 18 13.24 12.77 -18.57
CA ARG A 18 12.98 11.83 -17.50
C ARG A 18 13.07 12.52 -16.16
N GLY A 19 12.17 12.22 -15.28
CA GLY A 19 12.17 12.90 -14.00
C GLY A 19 11.39 12.18 -12.96
N LEU A 20 11.45 12.76 -11.75
CA LEU A 20 10.76 12.24 -10.58
C LEU A 20 10.05 13.40 -9.91
N GLU A 21 8.80 13.18 -9.57
CA GLU A 21 8.02 14.15 -8.81
C GLU A 21 7.59 13.54 -7.50
N VAL A 22 7.72 14.31 -6.43
CA VAL A 22 7.18 13.94 -5.13
C VAL A 22 5.92 14.78 -4.91
N CYS A 23 4.81 14.11 -4.77
CA CYS A 23 3.52 14.76 -4.65
C CYS A 23 2.93 14.54 -3.26
N ALA A 24 2.13 15.51 -2.82
CA ALA A 24 1.43 15.37 -1.55
C ALA A 24 0.37 14.28 -1.67
N ALA A 25 0.22 13.48 -0.62
CA ALA A 25 -0.86 12.52 -0.48
C ALA A 25 -1.75 12.95 0.68
N ASP A 26 -3.04 12.67 0.57
CA ASP A 26 -3.99 13.04 1.62
C ASP A 26 -3.78 12.22 2.89
N ALA A 27 -3.44 10.96 2.70
CA ALA A 27 -3.31 10.02 3.80
C ALA A 27 -2.61 8.77 3.32
N VAL A 28 -2.28 7.90 4.25
CA VAL A 28 -1.88 6.52 3.96
C VAL A 28 -3.05 5.62 4.31
N TYR A 29 -3.42 4.74 3.39
CA TYR A 29 -4.51 3.81 3.58
C TYR A 29 -3.92 2.43 3.79
N ALA A 30 -4.08 1.90 4.98
CA ALA A 30 -3.52 0.62 5.37
C ALA A 30 -4.62 -0.42 5.51
N VAL A 31 -4.35 -1.63 5.03
CA VAL A 31 -5.24 -2.75 5.27
C VAL A 31 -4.87 -3.31 6.64
N CYS A 32 -5.87 -3.43 7.50
CA CYS A 32 -5.70 -3.91 8.87
C CYS A 32 -6.59 -5.12 9.10
N TYR A 33 -6.20 -5.97 10.03
CA TYR A 33 -7.01 -7.10 10.47
C TYR A 33 -7.49 -6.83 11.88
N GLN A 34 -8.80 -6.77 12.07
CA GLN A 34 -9.41 -6.43 13.35
C GLN A 34 -8.82 -5.16 13.97
N GLY A 35 -8.52 -4.18 13.10
CA GLY A 35 -7.97 -2.90 13.53
C GLY A 35 -6.46 -2.85 13.72
N TYR A 36 -5.76 -3.95 13.52
CA TYR A 36 -4.31 -4.00 13.69
C TYR A 36 -3.59 -3.98 12.35
N PRO A 37 -2.45 -3.29 12.26
CA PRO A 37 -1.61 -3.35 11.06
C PRO A 37 -1.16 -4.77 10.79
N ILE A 38 -1.03 -5.11 9.51
CA ILE A 38 -0.69 -6.47 9.12
C ILE A 38 0.47 -6.48 8.14
N SER A 39 1.03 -7.66 8.00
CA SER A 39 2.02 -7.98 7.00
C SER A 39 1.52 -9.24 6.28
N VAL A 40 1.55 -9.24 4.96
CA VAL A 40 1.06 -10.37 4.17
C VAL A 40 2.23 -11.02 3.45
N ARG A 41 2.39 -12.31 3.65
CA ARG A 41 3.42 -13.10 2.98
C ARG A 41 2.76 -14.05 1.99
N LYS A 42 3.26 -14.05 0.77
CA LYS A 42 2.82 -14.99 -0.25
C LYS A 42 3.79 -16.15 -0.32
N HIS A 43 3.27 -17.34 -0.16
CA HIS A 43 4.05 -18.56 -0.35
C HIS A 43 3.70 -19.14 -1.71
N GLN A 44 4.73 -19.49 -2.48
CA GLN A 44 4.51 -20.20 -3.73
C GLN A 44 4.64 -21.69 -3.47
N ASN A 45 5.22 -22.44 -4.38
CA ASN A 45 5.41 -23.87 -4.16
C ASN A 45 6.46 -24.10 -3.09
N ILE A 46 6.05 -24.57 -1.92
CA ILE A 46 6.96 -24.76 -0.78
C ILE A 46 7.68 -26.10 -0.80
N GLU A 47 7.46 -26.95 -1.83
CA GLU A 47 8.00 -28.31 -1.83
C GLU A 47 9.38 -28.40 -2.43
N ILE A 48 9.67 -27.69 -3.52
CA ILE A 48 10.94 -27.82 -4.22
C ILE A 48 11.48 -26.44 -4.59
N GLY A 49 12.73 -26.19 -4.20
CA GLY A 49 13.41 -24.97 -4.59
C GLY A 49 12.76 -23.69 -4.09
N TYR A 50 12.11 -23.78 -2.95
CA TYR A 50 11.36 -22.65 -2.39
C TYR A 50 12.31 -21.51 -1.98
N PRO A 51 12.21 -20.35 -2.66
CA PRO A 51 13.12 -19.25 -2.35
C PRO A 51 12.69 -18.42 -1.14
N GLY A 52 11.60 -18.78 -0.49
CA GLY A 52 11.06 -18.05 0.64
C GLY A 52 9.82 -17.24 0.25
N PRO A 53 9.10 -16.72 1.25
CA PRO A 53 7.88 -15.96 0.97
C PRO A 53 8.20 -14.58 0.42
N LYS A 54 7.28 -14.07 -0.39
CA LYS A 54 7.31 -12.68 -0.84
C LYS A 54 6.30 -11.88 -0.03
N TYR A 55 6.72 -10.69 0.38
CA TYR A 55 5.85 -9.80 1.13
C TYR A 55 5.03 -8.95 0.17
N GLN A 56 3.77 -8.81 0.46
CA GLN A 56 2.87 -7.98 -0.31
C GLN A 56 2.68 -6.63 0.38
N LYS A 57 2.61 -5.58 -0.41
CA LYS A 57 2.34 -4.24 0.10
C LYS A 57 0.94 -4.20 0.72
N THR A 58 0.82 -3.61 1.90
CA THR A 58 -0.43 -3.52 2.63
C THR A 58 -0.85 -2.08 2.93
N SER A 59 -0.04 -1.10 2.53
CA SER A 59 -0.39 0.31 2.71
C SER A 59 -0.21 1.06 1.40
N PHE A 60 -1.09 2.03 1.15
CA PHE A 60 -1.17 2.71 -0.13
C PHE A 60 -1.54 4.16 0.06
N ALA A 61 -1.07 5.03 -0.84
CA ALA A 61 -1.55 6.40 -0.92
C ALA A 61 -2.93 6.49 -1.57
N ASN A 62 -3.30 5.49 -2.37
CA ASN A 62 -4.57 5.44 -3.06
C ASN A 62 -5.53 4.51 -2.33
N PRO A 63 -6.68 5.01 -1.84
CA PRO A 63 -7.62 4.17 -1.11
C PRO A 63 -8.20 3.02 -1.94
N GLY A 64 -8.33 3.19 -3.26
CA GLY A 64 -8.86 2.15 -4.12
C GLY A 64 -8.03 0.87 -4.07
N HIS A 65 -6.71 1.01 -4.06
CA HIS A 65 -5.81 -0.15 -3.96
C HIS A 65 -5.96 -0.85 -2.61
N ALA A 66 -6.13 -0.07 -1.54
CA ALA A 66 -6.32 -0.66 -0.21
C ALA A 66 -7.64 -1.42 -0.13
N PHE A 67 -8.72 -0.84 -0.66
CA PHE A 67 -10.03 -1.51 -0.67
C PHE A 67 -9.99 -2.80 -1.47
N ASN A 68 -9.30 -2.79 -2.63
CA ASN A 68 -9.18 -3.99 -3.45
C ASN A 68 -8.46 -5.11 -2.70
N LEU A 69 -7.39 -4.77 -1.98
CA LEU A 69 -6.67 -5.76 -1.20
C LEU A 69 -7.50 -6.29 -0.04
N ALA A 70 -8.18 -5.40 0.69
CA ALA A 70 -9.02 -5.80 1.81
C ALA A 70 -10.13 -6.75 1.34
N GLU A 71 -10.74 -6.44 0.21
CA GLU A 71 -11.80 -7.28 -0.36
C GLU A 71 -11.26 -8.65 -0.76
N LYS A 72 -10.09 -8.69 -1.38
CA LYS A 72 -9.43 -9.94 -1.74
C LYS A 72 -9.17 -10.82 -0.52
N LEU A 73 -8.64 -10.20 0.55
CA LEU A 73 -8.31 -10.95 1.76
C LEU A 73 -9.57 -11.43 2.46
N ASN A 74 -10.61 -10.60 2.52
CA ASN A 74 -11.88 -11.02 3.09
C ASN A 74 -12.47 -12.20 2.34
N HIS A 75 -12.39 -12.16 1.01
CA HIS A 75 -12.87 -13.27 0.19
C HIS A 75 -12.04 -14.53 0.41
N ARG A 76 -10.72 -14.38 0.40
CA ARG A 76 -9.79 -15.51 0.54
C ARG A 76 -9.95 -16.23 1.87
N PHE A 77 -10.09 -15.47 2.96
CA PHE A 77 -10.17 -16.03 4.30
C PHE A 77 -11.61 -16.14 4.81
N LYS A 78 -12.59 -15.82 3.97
CA LYS A 78 -14.03 -15.96 4.27
C LYS A 78 -14.40 -15.22 5.55
N THR A 79 -13.99 -13.98 5.64
CA THR A 79 -14.21 -13.13 6.81
C THR A 79 -14.56 -11.71 6.35
N GLN A 80 -14.89 -10.84 7.29
CA GLN A 80 -15.06 -9.42 7.03
C GLN A 80 -14.16 -8.58 7.95
N ASP A 81 -13.14 -9.21 8.50
CA ASP A 81 -12.27 -8.58 9.50
C ASP A 81 -11.15 -7.73 8.90
N PHE A 82 -10.93 -7.82 7.59
CA PHE A 82 -9.96 -6.96 6.90
C PHE A 82 -10.62 -5.66 6.51
N THR A 83 -10.09 -4.56 7.04
CA THR A 83 -10.64 -3.22 6.82
C THR A 83 -9.55 -2.28 6.37
N VAL A 84 -9.94 -1.14 5.81
CA VAL A 84 -9.01 -0.09 5.39
C VAL A 84 -9.05 1.00 6.46
N VAL A 85 -7.87 1.35 6.97
CA VAL A 85 -7.72 2.41 7.96
C VAL A 85 -6.99 3.57 7.30
N MET A 86 -7.57 4.76 7.39
CA MET A 86 -6.96 5.99 6.90
C MET A 86 -6.09 6.60 7.99
N MET A 87 -4.83 6.84 7.68
CA MET A 87 -3.87 7.42 8.62
C MET A 87 -3.35 8.74 8.06
N THR A 88 -3.62 9.82 8.77
CA THR A 88 -3.22 11.17 8.35
C THR A 88 -2.04 11.71 9.13
N THR A 89 -1.75 11.13 10.28
CA THR A 89 -0.66 11.57 11.15
C THR A 89 0.14 10.36 11.61
N GLY A 90 1.33 10.61 12.04
CA GLY A 90 2.19 9.56 12.51
C GLY A 90 3.31 10.11 13.35
N ARG A 91 4.19 9.23 13.76
CA ARG A 91 5.37 9.58 14.54
C ARG A 91 6.61 9.31 13.70
N THR A 92 7.51 10.30 13.66
CA THR A 92 8.79 10.10 12.99
C THR A 92 9.60 9.07 13.75
N VAL A 93 10.09 8.08 13.01
CA VAL A 93 10.94 7.04 13.57
C VAL A 93 12.38 7.35 13.16
N LYS A 94 13.26 7.38 14.13
CA LYS A 94 14.70 7.56 13.87
C LYS A 94 15.40 6.23 13.97
N GLU A 95 16.27 5.98 13.01
CA GLU A 95 17.11 4.78 13.01
C GLU A 95 18.32 4.95 13.90
#